data_256bfe96550ae60efeaff5665c3c5cc8
#
_entry.id   256bfe96550ae60efeaff5665c3c5cc8
#
_cell.length_a   1.000
_cell.length_b   1.000
_cell.length_c   1.000
_cell.angle_alpha   90.00
_cell.angle_beta   90.00
_cell.angle_gamma   90.00
#
_symmetry.space_group_name_H-M   'P 1'
#
loop_
_entity.id
_entity.type
_entity.pdbx_description
1 polymer ?
#
loop_
_entity_poly.entity_id
_entity_poly.type
_entity_poly.pdbx_seq_one_letter_code
_entity_poly.pdbx_strand_id
1 'polypeptide(L)'
;MTNAQKWVAAFLGLFLILFLLGRITRKEEQTMPPTMGQMGQQTTQTSENADGQTLTKQLGCISCHGENLQGTQIAPALVNINKNWTRDGLINYLRNPSSYSGGVRFDEYREKYKSTIMPSYGTRDVKELGRIAEFLLTK
;
A
#
# COMPACT_ATOMS: atom_id res chain seq x y z
N MET A 1 -7.75 0.52 -59.44
CA MET A 1 -7.21 0.54 -58.07
C MET A 1 -5.72 0.28 -58.12
N THR A 2 -4.92 1.21 -57.67
CA THR A 2 -3.46 1.05 -57.61
C THR A 2 -3.09 0.02 -56.54
N ASN A 3 -1.92 -0.61 -56.67
CA ASN A 3 -1.45 -1.60 -55.70
C ASN A 3 -1.36 -1.00 -54.30
N ALA A 4 -1.06 0.26 -54.15
CA ALA A 4 -1.07 0.96 -52.86
C ALA A 4 -2.46 1.01 -52.21
N GLN A 5 -3.54 1.23 -52.98
CA GLN A 5 -4.91 1.23 -52.46
C GLN A 5 -5.35 -0.14 -51.96
N LYS A 6 -4.88 -1.22 -52.59
CA LYS A 6 -5.17 -2.61 -52.10
C LYS A 6 -4.51 -2.89 -50.77
N TRP A 7 -3.29 -2.44 -50.56
CA TRP A 7 -2.57 -2.59 -49.30
C TRP A 7 -3.20 -1.78 -48.16
N VAL A 8 -3.62 -0.55 -48.45
CA VAL A 8 -4.33 0.29 -47.43
C VAL A 8 -5.67 -0.35 -47.04
N ALA A 9 -6.42 -0.86 -48.00
CA ALA A 9 -7.69 -1.53 -47.71
C ALA A 9 -7.49 -2.82 -46.86
N ALA A 10 -6.44 -3.59 -47.18
CA ALA A 10 -6.09 -4.78 -46.41
C ALA A 10 -5.68 -4.43 -44.96
N PHE A 11 -4.91 -3.37 -44.78
CA PHE A 11 -4.49 -2.90 -43.45
C PHE A 11 -5.66 -2.39 -42.62
N LEU A 12 -6.58 -1.62 -43.21
CA LEU A 12 -7.78 -1.14 -42.54
C LEU A 12 -8.72 -2.30 -42.17
N GLY A 13 -8.87 -3.30 -43.04
CA GLY A 13 -9.66 -4.51 -42.75
C GLY A 13 -9.09 -5.29 -41.58
N LEU A 14 -7.76 -5.51 -41.54
CA LEU A 14 -7.10 -6.21 -40.46
C LEU A 14 -7.24 -5.43 -39.13
N PHE A 15 -7.08 -4.11 -39.16
CA PHE A 15 -7.24 -3.24 -38.00
C PHE A 15 -8.66 -3.30 -37.43
N LEU A 16 -9.69 -3.27 -38.28
CA LEU A 16 -11.09 -3.41 -37.89
C LEU A 16 -11.36 -4.79 -37.24
N ILE A 17 -10.83 -5.86 -37.79
CA ILE A 17 -10.97 -7.20 -37.24
C ILE A 17 -10.33 -7.28 -35.85
N LEU A 18 -9.09 -6.79 -35.71
CA LEU A 18 -8.39 -6.79 -34.43
C LEU A 18 -9.09 -5.89 -33.39
N PHE A 19 -9.64 -4.75 -33.81
CA PHE A 19 -10.42 -3.87 -32.94
C PHE A 19 -11.71 -4.52 -32.45
N LEU A 20 -12.43 -5.22 -33.34
CA LEU A 20 -13.67 -5.94 -32.98
C LEU A 20 -13.37 -7.14 -32.07
N LEU A 21 -12.31 -7.90 -32.36
CA LEU A 21 -11.86 -8.99 -31.49
C LEU A 21 -11.44 -8.47 -30.12
N GLY A 22 -10.72 -7.35 -30.05
CA GLY A 22 -10.35 -6.71 -28.78
C GLY A 22 -11.56 -6.20 -28.00
N ARG A 23 -12.67 -5.85 -28.66
CA ARG A 23 -13.90 -5.42 -27.99
C ARG A 23 -14.73 -6.60 -27.45
N ILE A 24 -14.70 -7.75 -28.15
CA ILE A 24 -15.40 -8.99 -27.75
C ILE A 24 -14.68 -9.64 -26.57
N THR A 25 -13.34 -9.63 -26.57
CA THR A 25 -12.51 -10.17 -25.47
C THR A 25 -12.51 -9.29 -24.21
N ARG A 26 -13.03 -8.06 -24.26
CA ARG A 26 -13.17 -7.20 -23.08
C ARG A 26 -14.46 -7.42 -22.28
N LYS A 27 -15.33 -8.31 -22.70
CA LYS A 27 -16.49 -8.70 -21.92
C LYS A 27 -16.24 -10.05 -21.29
N GLU A 28 -15.59 -10.05 -20.14
CA GLU A 28 -15.80 -11.00 -19.03
C GLU A 28 -14.77 -10.70 -17.95
N GLU A 29 -15.04 -9.64 -17.21
CA GLU A 29 -14.52 -9.54 -15.86
C GLU A 29 -15.55 -10.22 -14.95
N GLN A 30 -15.57 -11.55 -15.02
CA GLN A 30 -16.31 -12.36 -14.05
C GLN A 30 -15.42 -12.58 -12.82
N THR A 31 -15.92 -12.05 -11.71
CA THR A 31 -15.70 -12.51 -10.35
C THR A 31 -15.04 -13.90 -10.26
N MET A 32 -13.73 -13.93 -10.00
CA MET A 32 -13.06 -15.12 -9.49
C MET A 32 -12.71 -14.91 -8.01
N PRO A 33 -12.85 -15.95 -7.17
CA PRO A 33 -12.49 -15.87 -5.76
C PRO A 33 -10.97 -15.64 -5.61
N PRO A 34 -10.51 -15.00 -4.53
CA PRO A 34 -9.12 -14.61 -4.37
C PRO A 34 -8.23 -15.83 -4.21
N THR A 35 -7.53 -16.19 -5.28
CA THR A 35 -6.40 -17.12 -5.22
C THR A 35 -5.11 -16.29 -5.16
N MET A 36 -4.28 -16.62 -4.19
CA MET A 36 -2.97 -16.03 -3.91
C MET A 36 -2.15 -15.76 -5.16
N GLY A 37 -1.63 -14.55 -5.30
CA GLY A 37 -0.50 -14.23 -6.14
C GLY A 37 -0.73 -13.17 -7.21
N GLN A 38 -0.96 -11.91 -6.81
CA GLN A 38 -0.61 -10.77 -7.66
C GLN A 38 -0.26 -9.55 -6.77
N MET A 39 1.02 -9.45 -6.47
CA MET A 39 1.64 -8.18 -6.13
C MET A 39 1.71 -7.34 -7.39
N GLY A 40 1.05 -6.20 -7.41
CA GLY A 40 1.28 -5.16 -8.40
C GLY A 40 0.03 -4.56 -9.01
N GLN A 41 -0.29 -3.35 -8.62
CA GLN A 41 -1.24 -2.41 -9.23
C GLN A 41 -2.72 -2.59 -8.92
N GLN A 42 -3.09 -2.23 -7.70
CA GLN A 42 -4.45 -1.73 -7.44
C GLN A 42 -4.40 -0.76 -6.26
N THR A 43 -4.11 0.49 -6.52
CA THR A 43 -4.15 1.50 -5.47
C THR A 43 -4.46 2.87 -6.03
N THR A 44 -5.72 3.16 -6.30
CA THR A 44 -6.10 4.58 -6.35
C THR A 44 -7.56 4.88 -5.93
N GLN A 45 -8.41 3.89 -5.63
CA GLN A 45 -9.82 4.19 -5.35
C GLN A 45 -10.44 3.57 -4.09
N THR A 46 -9.67 2.86 -3.24
CA THR A 46 -10.26 2.17 -2.07
C THR A 46 -9.80 2.73 -0.72
N SER A 47 -8.87 3.68 -0.69
CA SER A 47 -8.31 4.15 0.58
C SER A 47 -9.18 5.16 1.34
N GLU A 48 -10.09 5.86 0.67
CA GLU A 48 -10.93 6.87 1.35
C GLU A 48 -11.86 6.30 2.42
N ASN A 49 -12.27 5.03 2.30
CA ASN A 49 -13.16 4.36 3.25
C ASN A 49 -12.51 3.18 4.00
N ALA A 50 -11.23 2.90 3.78
CA ALA A 50 -10.55 1.80 4.44
C ALA A 50 -10.36 2.10 5.94
N ASP A 51 -10.64 1.12 6.80
CA ASP A 51 -10.37 1.23 8.23
C ASP A 51 -8.87 1.18 8.54
N GLY A 52 -8.50 1.56 9.76
CA GLY A 52 -7.10 1.62 10.18
C GLY A 52 -6.39 0.27 10.15
N GLN A 53 -7.11 -0.85 10.38
CA GLN A 53 -6.55 -2.19 10.30
C GLN A 53 -6.20 -2.56 8.85
N THR A 54 -7.11 -2.31 7.93
CA THR A 54 -6.91 -2.55 6.50
C THR A 54 -5.74 -1.69 5.98
N LEU A 55 -5.70 -0.40 6.34
CA LEU A 55 -4.60 0.49 5.97
C LEU A 55 -3.25 0.01 6.53
N THR A 56 -3.20 -0.45 7.77
CA THR A 56 -1.99 -1.02 8.39
C THR A 56 -1.45 -2.21 7.60
N LYS A 57 -2.33 -3.08 7.10
CA LYS A 57 -1.95 -4.20 6.24
C LYS A 57 -1.49 -3.73 4.85
N GLN A 58 -2.25 -2.83 4.22
CA GLN A 58 -1.95 -2.31 2.87
C GLN A 58 -0.63 -1.55 2.81
N LEU A 59 -0.27 -0.82 3.88
CA LEU A 59 1.01 -0.12 3.98
C LEU A 59 2.18 -1.03 4.38
N GLY A 60 1.93 -2.32 4.57
CA GLY A 60 2.97 -3.30 4.86
C GLY A 60 3.52 -3.23 6.29
N CYS A 61 2.86 -2.58 7.22
CA CYS A 61 3.33 -2.48 8.62
C CYS A 61 3.54 -3.86 9.25
N ILE A 62 2.67 -4.81 8.93
CA ILE A 62 2.73 -6.19 9.43
C ILE A 62 3.98 -6.95 8.97
N SER A 63 4.60 -6.58 7.86
CA SER A 63 5.82 -7.23 7.36
C SER A 63 7.01 -7.10 8.32
N CYS A 64 7.08 -5.97 9.02
CA CYS A 64 8.13 -5.71 10.00
C CYS A 64 7.63 -5.93 11.44
N HIS A 65 6.43 -5.44 11.78
CA HIS A 65 5.90 -5.47 13.14
C HIS A 65 5.17 -6.77 13.51
N GLY A 66 5.07 -7.72 12.57
CA GLY A 66 4.39 -9.00 12.75
C GLY A 66 2.89 -8.90 12.46
N GLU A 67 2.29 -10.01 12.05
CA GLU A 67 0.88 -10.07 11.64
C GLU A 67 -0.09 -9.60 12.74
N ASN A 68 0.22 -9.92 14.00
CA ASN A 68 -0.54 -9.49 15.17
C ASN A 68 0.06 -8.25 15.85
N LEU A 69 0.98 -7.55 15.20
CA LEU A 69 1.65 -6.35 15.73
C LEU A 69 2.44 -6.58 17.03
N GLN A 70 2.82 -7.84 17.31
CA GLN A 70 3.56 -8.23 18.51
C GLN A 70 5.07 -7.96 18.44
N GLY A 71 5.51 -7.37 17.32
CA GLY A 71 6.91 -7.16 17.04
C GLY A 71 7.59 -8.40 16.46
N THR A 72 8.77 -8.19 15.94
CA THR A 72 9.64 -9.22 15.37
C THR A 72 11.08 -8.97 15.76
N GLN A 73 12.01 -9.69 15.19
CA GLN A 73 13.46 -9.42 15.36
C GLN A 73 13.92 -8.13 14.66
N ILE A 74 13.12 -7.61 13.71
CA ILE A 74 13.48 -6.44 12.90
C ILE A 74 12.69 -5.17 13.25
N ALA A 75 11.61 -5.29 14.04
CA ALA A 75 10.82 -4.12 14.45
C ALA A 75 10.11 -4.35 15.80
N PRO A 76 9.88 -3.27 16.59
CA PRO A 76 9.23 -3.36 17.89
C PRO A 76 7.73 -3.73 17.77
N ALA A 77 7.16 -4.20 18.88
CA ALA A 77 5.73 -4.39 19.02
C ALA A 77 4.97 -3.05 18.95
N LEU A 78 3.79 -3.09 18.36
CA LEU A 78 2.86 -1.96 18.28
C LEU A 78 1.65 -2.13 19.21
N VAL A 79 1.80 -2.93 20.26
CA VAL A 79 0.79 -3.10 21.30
C VAL A 79 1.06 -2.18 22.49
N ASN A 80 -0.01 -1.71 23.14
CA ASN A 80 0.07 -0.78 24.27
C ASN A 80 0.81 0.54 23.97
N ILE A 81 0.82 0.96 22.72
CA ILE A 81 1.55 2.18 22.30
C ILE A 81 0.88 3.46 22.80
N ASN A 82 -0.40 3.40 23.19
CA ASN A 82 -1.14 4.49 23.81
C ASN A 82 -0.48 5.03 25.10
N LYS A 83 0.37 4.23 25.75
CA LYS A 83 1.18 4.69 26.90
C LYS A 83 2.24 5.76 26.53
N ASN A 84 2.66 5.74 25.26
CA ASN A 84 3.78 6.56 24.79
C ASN A 84 3.39 7.51 23.65
N TRP A 85 2.21 7.34 23.09
CA TRP A 85 1.79 8.08 21.91
C TRP A 85 0.41 8.69 22.08
N THR A 86 0.28 9.95 21.70
CA THR A 86 -1.01 10.55 21.34
C THR A 86 -1.30 10.30 19.86
N ARG A 87 -2.55 10.47 19.44
CA ARG A 87 -2.96 10.34 18.05
C ARG A 87 -2.10 11.21 17.11
N ASP A 88 -2.01 12.49 17.42
CA ASP A 88 -1.29 13.46 16.60
C ASP A 88 0.23 13.24 16.64
N GLY A 89 0.76 12.85 17.79
CA GLY A 89 2.16 12.46 17.92
C GLY A 89 2.50 11.26 17.04
N LEU A 90 1.61 10.26 16.99
CA LEU A 90 1.80 9.09 16.15
C LEU A 90 1.67 9.41 14.66
N ILE A 91 0.72 10.28 14.26
CA ILE A 91 0.61 10.77 12.88
C ILE A 91 1.91 11.47 12.46
N ASN A 92 2.43 12.36 13.30
CA ASN A 92 3.69 13.09 13.02
C ASN A 92 4.88 12.13 12.91
N TYR A 93 4.95 11.12 13.79
CA TYR A 93 5.96 10.06 13.70
C TYR A 93 5.87 9.28 12.39
N LEU A 94 4.68 8.82 12.00
CA LEU A 94 4.47 8.08 10.75
C LEU A 94 4.86 8.91 9.52
N ARG A 95 4.66 10.22 9.57
CA ARG A 95 5.06 11.12 8.48
C ARG A 95 6.57 11.29 8.36
N ASN A 96 7.28 11.34 9.47
CA ASN A 96 8.73 11.53 9.48
C ASN A 96 9.39 10.84 10.68
N PRO A 97 9.55 9.50 10.64
CA PRO A 97 10.16 8.75 11.73
C PRO A 97 11.60 9.20 12.05
N SER A 98 12.34 9.65 11.03
CA SER A 98 13.74 10.08 11.19
C SER A 98 13.92 11.34 12.04
N SER A 99 12.88 12.18 12.16
CA SER A 99 12.93 13.35 13.05
C SER A 99 12.85 13.00 14.53
N TYR A 100 12.52 11.77 14.88
CA TYR A 100 12.40 11.27 16.26
C TYR A 100 13.69 10.53 16.66
N SER A 101 14.80 11.26 16.67
CA SER A 101 16.10 10.69 16.96
C SER A 101 16.55 10.84 18.42
N GLY A 102 15.83 11.55 19.25
CA GLY A 102 16.17 11.82 20.63
C GLY A 102 15.37 11.01 21.66
N GLY A 103 16.02 10.73 22.81
CA GLY A 103 15.39 10.08 23.95
C GLY A 103 15.69 8.59 24.07
N VAL A 104 15.79 8.13 25.33
CA VAL A 104 16.22 6.78 25.73
C VAL A 104 15.50 5.68 24.95
N ARG A 105 14.20 5.80 24.75
CA ARG A 105 13.37 4.80 24.03
C ARG A 105 13.79 4.63 22.56
N PHE A 106 14.08 5.73 21.87
CA PHE A 106 14.51 5.65 20.46
C PHE A 106 15.97 5.22 20.34
N ASP A 107 16.79 5.52 21.35
CA ASP A 107 18.16 5.02 21.42
C ASP A 107 18.18 3.48 21.58
N GLU A 108 17.36 2.96 22.50
CA GLU A 108 17.17 1.52 22.68
C GLU A 108 16.64 0.84 21.40
N TYR A 109 15.70 1.47 20.70
CA TYR A 109 15.18 0.91 19.45
C TYR A 109 16.24 0.88 18.35
N ARG A 110 17.04 1.93 18.22
CA ARG A 110 18.15 1.98 17.25
C ARG A 110 19.24 0.96 17.57
N GLU A 111 19.51 0.74 18.83
CA GLU A 111 20.47 -0.27 19.24
C GLU A 111 19.97 -1.69 18.95
N LYS A 112 18.72 -1.97 19.28
CA LYS A 112 18.10 -3.29 19.11
C LYS A 112 17.80 -3.62 17.66
N TYR A 113 17.36 -2.65 16.84
CA TYR A 113 16.92 -2.85 15.46
C TYR A 113 17.83 -2.12 14.46
N LYS A 114 19.13 -2.28 14.61
CA LYS A 114 20.19 -1.54 13.85
C LYS A 114 20.06 -1.61 12.33
N SER A 115 19.52 -2.70 11.80
CA SER A 115 19.42 -2.95 10.36
C SER A 115 18.11 -2.49 9.74
N THR A 116 17.17 -1.99 10.53
CA THR A 116 15.84 -1.65 10.03
C THR A 116 15.51 -0.19 10.32
N ILE A 117 15.12 0.53 9.28
CA ILE A 117 14.65 1.91 9.38
C ILE A 117 13.16 1.91 9.07
N MET A 118 12.36 2.49 9.98
CA MET A 118 10.94 2.72 9.72
C MET A 118 10.77 3.66 8.52
N PRO A 119 10.03 3.26 7.47
CA PRO A 119 9.81 4.11 6.31
C PRO A 119 8.94 5.32 6.67
N SER A 120 9.12 6.41 5.92
CA SER A 120 8.29 7.61 6.02
C SER A 120 7.02 7.46 5.18
N TYR A 121 5.89 7.82 5.75
CA TYR A 121 4.59 7.90 5.08
C TYR A 121 4.14 9.35 4.85
N GLY A 122 5.08 10.29 4.76
CA GLY A 122 4.82 11.73 4.63
C GLY A 122 4.00 12.15 3.41
N THR A 123 3.98 11.32 2.37
CA THR A 123 3.20 11.52 1.14
C THR A 123 1.76 11.01 1.22
N ARG A 124 1.41 10.31 2.30
CA ARG A 124 0.06 9.78 2.51
C ARG A 124 -0.89 10.83 3.06
N ASP A 125 -2.18 10.65 2.78
CA ASP A 125 -3.23 11.50 3.34
C ASP A 125 -3.22 11.43 4.86
N VAL A 126 -3.30 12.59 5.51
CA VAL A 126 -3.34 12.70 6.97
C VAL A 126 -4.54 11.97 7.58
N LYS A 127 -5.66 11.88 6.86
CA LYS A 127 -6.83 11.11 7.30
C LYS A 127 -6.56 9.61 7.32
N GLU A 128 -5.81 9.08 6.34
CA GLU A 128 -5.37 7.67 6.33
C GLU A 128 -4.46 7.41 7.53
N LEU A 129 -3.46 8.25 7.74
CA LEU A 129 -2.56 8.14 8.90
C LEU A 129 -3.30 8.28 10.22
N GLY A 130 -4.33 9.12 10.27
CA GLY A 130 -5.22 9.27 11.42
C GLY A 130 -5.96 7.98 11.76
N ARG A 131 -6.53 7.30 10.77
CA ARG A 131 -7.22 6.01 10.97
C ARG A 131 -6.25 4.90 11.43
N ILE A 132 -5.04 4.90 10.88
CA ILE A 132 -3.98 3.98 11.33
C ILE A 132 -3.61 4.26 12.78
N ALA A 133 -3.38 5.53 13.12
CA ALA A 133 -3.03 5.91 14.49
C ALA A 133 -4.13 5.54 15.49
N GLU A 134 -5.39 5.80 15.17
CA GLU A 134 -6.54 5.42 15.98
C GLU A 134 -6.60 3.90 16.19
N PHE A 135 -6.46 3.12 15.12
CA PHE A 135 -6.42 1.65 15.22
C PHE A 135 -5.26 1.16 16.10
N LEU A 136 -4.06 1.68 15.89
CA LEU A 136 -2.88 1.25 16.66
C LEU A 136 -2.98 1.63 18.14
N LEU A 137 -3.62 2.76 18.48
CA LEU A 137 -3.84 3.17 19.88
C LEU A 137 -4.85 2.30 20.63
N THR A 138 -5.62 1.46 19.92
CA THR A 138 -6.52 0.45 20.55
C THR A 138 -5.82 -0.87 20.88
N LYS A 139 -4.57 -1.05 20.47
CA LYS A 139 -3.78 -2.28 20.68
C LYS A 139 -2.91 -2.12 21.91
#